data_33688a3325f9bdbd9f5febe32fe75ebe
#
_entry.id   33688a3325f9bdbd9f5febe32fe75ebe
#
_cell.length_a   1.000
_cell.length_b   1.000
_cell.length_c   1.000
_cell.angle_alpha   90.00
_cell.angle_beta   90.00
_cell.angle_gamma   90.00
#
_symmetry.space_group_name_H-M   'P 1'
#
loop_
_entity.id
_entity.type
_entity.pdbx_description
1 polymer ?
#
loop_
_entity_poly.entity_id
_entity_poly.type
_entity_poly.pdbx_seq_one_letter_code
_entity_poly.pdbx_strand_id
1 'polypeptide(L)'
;MKELWHFTAEWCRFCKEMKPLIEEYLTANPNVEYIKIDIDEDKDAADQNRVEAVPTFVFFNKGNMINRIDGAFPIENIDSLFLSKQV
;
A
#
# COMPACT_ATOMS: atom_id res chain seq x y z
N MET A 1 -3.58 -15.41 0.83
CA MET A 1 -3.67 -14.26 1.75
C MET A 1 -3.36 -12.98 1.00
N LYS A 2 -4.08 -11.92 1.31
CA LYS A 2 -3.85 -10.61 0.69
C LYS A 2 -2.88 -9.81 1.54
N GLU A 3 -1.96 -9.10 0.88
CA GLU A 3 -1.02 -8.20 1.55
C GLU A 3 -1.08 -6.82 0.90
N LEU A 4 -1.10 -5.81 1.74
CA LEU A 4 -1.02 -4.42 1.29
C LEU A 4 0.29 -3.83 1.82
N TRP A 5 1.20 -3.54 0.91
CA TRP A 5 2.45 -2.87 1.25
C TRP A 5 2.28 -1.39 1.02
N HIS A 6 2.59 -0.60 2.03
CA HIS A 6 2.47 0.84 1.98
C HIS A 6 3.82 1.47 2.26
N PHE A 7 4.43 2.00 1.20
CA PHE A 7 5.65 2.79 1.34
C PHE A 7 5.26 4.21 1.70
N THR A 8 5.76 4.69 2.83
CA THR A 8 5.33 5.94 3.45
C THR A 8 6.52 6.73 3.97
N ALA A 9 6.28 7.92 4.45
CA ALA A 9 7.24 8.75 5.17
C ALA A 9 6.50 9.65 6.14
N GLU A 10 7.17 10.07 7.20
CA GLU A 10 6.52 10.93 8.20
C GLU A 10 6.11 12.29 7.63
N TRP A 11 6.83 12.79 6.64
CA TRP A 11 6.54 14.06 5.99
C TRP A 11 5.48 13.95 4.88
N CYS A 12 4.99 12.76 4.61
CA CYS A 12 4.03 12.52 3.52
C CYS A 12 2.61 12.89 3.95
N ARG A 13 2.10 13.99 3.42
CA ARG A 13 0.75 14.47 3.73
C ARG A 13 -0.34 13.49 3.32
N PHE A 14 -0.27 12.98 2.09
CA PHE A 14 -1.27 12.04 1.59
C PHE A 14 -1.27 10.72 2.35
N CYS A 15 -0.10 10.29 2.83
CA CYS A 15 -0.01 9.10 3.67
C CYS A 15 -0.79 9.30 4.97
N LYS A 16 -0.67 10.48 5.57
CA LYS A 16 -1.39 10.82 6.81
C LYS A 16 -2.90 10.89 6.57
N GLU A 17 -3.31 11.45 5.44
CA GLU A 17 -4.73 11.55 5.09
C GLU A 17 -5.35 10.18 4.83
N MET A 18 -4.60 9.25 4.24
CA MET A 18 -5.08 7.90 3.96
C MET A 18 -5.07 6.99 5.18
N LYS A 19 -4.29 7.31 6.20
CA LYS A 19 -4.13 6.43 7.36
C LYS A 19 -5.46 6.01 8.01
N PRO A 20 -6.37 6.92 8.37
CA PRO A 20 -7.63 6.51 9.00
C PRO A 20 -8.49 5.67 8.08
N LEU A 21 -8.45 5.92 6.78
CA LEU A 21 -9.23 5.15 5.80
C LEU A 21 -8.69 3.74 5.67
N ILE A 22 -7.37 3.59 5.67
CA ILE A 22 -6.70 2.29 5.62
C ILE A 22 -6.99 1.51 6.91
N GLU A 23 -6.89 2.15 8.07
CA GLU A 23 -7.18 1.51 9.36
C GLU A 23 -8.62 0.99 9.42
N GLU A 24 -9.57 1.78 8.93
CA GLU A 24 -10.97 1.38 8.88
C GLU A 24 -11.16 0.15 7.97
N TYR A 25 -10.53 0.18 6.81
CA TYR A 25 -10.58 -0.96 5.88
C TYR A 25 -9.98 -2.22 6.52
N LEU A 26 -8.85 -2.11 7.18
CA LEU A 26 -8.17 -3.26 7.80
C LEU A 26 -8.97 -3.82 8.97
N THR A 27 -9.66 -2.98 9.72
CA THR A 27 -10.55 -3.42 10.80
C THR A 27 -11.69 -4.28 10.25
N ALA A 28 -12.24 -3.89 9.10
CA ALA A 28 -13.30 -4.64 8.44
C ALA A 28 -12.78 -5.86 7.66
N ASN A 29 -11.48 -5.92 7.39
CA ASN A 29 -10.87 -6.98 6.58
C ASN A 29 -9.64 -7.56 7.29
N PRO A 30 -9.83 -8.29 8.41
CA PRO A 30 -8.71 -8.75 9.23
C PRO A 30 -7.81 -9.80 8.55
N ASN A 31 -8.24 -10.35 7.41
CA ASN A 31 -7.46 -11.30 6.63
C ASN A 31 -6.47 -10.62 5.67
N VAL A 32 -6.47 -9.29 5.62
CA VAL A 32 -5.48 -8.53 4.84
C VAL A 32 -4.30 -8.20 5.75
N GLU A 33 -3.11 -8.60 5.35
CA GLU A 33 -1.89 -8.25 6.06
C GLU A 33 -1.40 -6.88 5.57
N TYR A 34 -1.18 -5.97 6.51
CA TYR A 34 -0.71 -4.62 6.19
C TYR A 34 0.76 -4.50 6.59
N ILE A 35 1.58 -4.13 5.62
CA ILE A 35 3.02 -3.97 5.82
C ILE A 35 3.38 -2.52 5.50
N LYS A 36 3.68 -1.77 6.54
CA LYS A 36 4.06 -0.36 6.44
C LYS A 36 5.57 -0.25 6.37
N ILE A 37 6.07 0.43 5.35
CA ILE A 37 7.51 0.61 5.15
C ILE A 37 7.80 2.11 5.06
N ASP A 38 8.55 2.61 6.03
CA ASP A 38 9.00 4.01 6.02
C ASP A 38 10.27 4.07 5.17
N ILE A 39 10.21 4.84 4.09
CA ILE A 39 11.33 4.92 3.12
C ILE A 39 12.58 5.58 3.70
N ASP A 40 12.43 6.39 4.74
CA ASP A 40 13.58 7.03 5.39
C ASP A 40 14.26 6.07 6.37
N GLU A 41 13.50 5.14 6.95
CA GLU A 41 14.04 4.13 7.86
C GLU A 41 14.55 2.89 7.12
N ASP A 42 13.91 2.52 6.02
CA ASP A 42 14.29 1.34 5.24
C ASP A 42 14.50 1.73 3.77
N LYS A 43 15.65 2.33 3.51
CA LYS A 43 16.03 2.78 2.17
C LYS A 43 16.23 1.61 1.22
N ASP A 44 16.71 0.48 1.73
CA ASP A 44 16.96 -0.70 0.91
C ASP A 44 15.67 -1.26 0.34
N ALA A 45 14.62 -1.34 1.15
CA ALA A 45 13.32 -1.80 0.68
C ALA A 45 12.75 -0.86 -0.38
N ALA A 46 12.90 0.46 -0.18
CA ALA A 46 12.46 1.45 -1.16
C ALA A 46 13.20 1.30 -2.48
N ASP A 47 14.53 1.14 -2.42
CA ASP A 47 15.36 0.98 -3.62
C ASP A 47 15.04 -0.30 -4.36
N GLN A 48 14.90 -1.42 -3.65
CA GLN A 48 14.57 -2.71 -4.23
C GLN A 48 13.22 -2.71 -4.94
N ASN A 49 12.30 -1.89 -4.47
CA ASN A 49 10.96 -1.77 -5.04
C ASN A 49 10.82 -0.55 -5.95
N ARG A 50 11.91 0.15 -6.22
CA ARG A 50 11.94 1.33 -7.09
C ARG A 50 10.94 2.39 -6.68
N VAL A 51 10.86 2.65 -5.39
CA VAL A 51 9.96 3.66 -4.84
C VAL A 51 10.64 5.02 -4.91
N GLU A 52 10.10 5.90 -5.73
CA GLU A 52 10.64 7.25 -5.95
C GLU A 52 9.78 8.32 -5.29
N ALA A 53 8.55 7.99 -4.95
CA ALA A 53 7.61 8.93 -4.35
C ALA A 53 6.73 8.20 -3.34
N VAL A 54 6.14 8.94 -2.40
CA VAL A 54 5.19 8.40 -1.44
C VAL A 54 3.88 9.16 -1.51
N PRO A 55 2.76 8.49 -1.24
CA PRO A 55 2.66 7.06 -0.92
C PRO A 55 2.84 6.20 -2.18
N THR A 56 3.36 4.99 -1.99
CA THR A 56 3.34 3.94 -3.01
C THR A 56 2.72 2.70 -2.37
N PHE A 57 1.78 2.09 -3.07
CA PHE A 57 1.07 0.91 -2.58
C PHE A 57 1.31 -0.26 -3.51
N VAL A 58 1.62 -1.41 -2.94
CA VAL A 58 1.76 -2.65 -3.70
C VAL A 58 0.77 -3.67 -3.14
N PHE A 59 0.02 -4.30 -4.02
CA PHE A 59 -1.06 -5.22 -3.68
C PHE A 59 -0.64 -6.63 -4.06
N PHE A 60 -0.62 -7.53 -3.07
CA PHE A 60 -0.31 -8.94 -3.27
C PHE A 60 -1.52 -9.79 -2.95
N ASN A 61 -1.69 -10.84 -3.73
CA ASN A 61 -2.69 -11.86 -3.46
C ASN A 61 -2.05 -13.22 -3.71
N LYS A 62 -2.09 -14.09 -2.70
CA LYS A 62 -1.50 -15.44 -2.75
C LYS A 62 -0.01 -15.41 -3.13
N GLY A 63 0.71 -14.42 -2.62
CA GLY A 63 2.15 -14.27 -2.86
C GLY A 63 2.52 -13.61 -4.17
N ASN A 64 1.55 -13.28 -5.02
CA ASN A 64 1.79 -12.65 -6.32
C ASN A 64 1.41 -11.17 -6.28
N MET A 65 2.29 -10.34 -6.85
CA MET A 65 1.96 -8.93 -7.01
C MET A 65 0.86 -8.77 -8.05
N ILE A 66 -0.26 -8.16 -7.63
CA ILE A 66 -1.41 -7.95 -8.49
C ILE A 66 -1.43 -6.55 -9.06
N ASN A 67 -1.17 -5.55 -8.22
CA ASN A 67 -1.20 -4.15 -8.64
C ASN A 67 -0.17 -3.34 -7.88
N ARG A 68 0.17 -2.19 -8.46
CA ARG A 68 0.98 -1.17 -7.80
C ARG A 68 0.41 0.19 -8.16
N ILE A 69 0.30 1.08 -7.18
CA ILE A 69 -0.13 2.46 -7.39
C ILE A 69 0.89 3.39 -6.78
N ASP A 70 1.45 4.27 -7.61
CA ASP A 70 2.34 5.33 -7.15
C ASP A 70 1.48 6.57 -6.92
N GLY A 71 1.16 6.83 -5.67
CA GLY A 71 0.29 7.93 -5.26
C GLY A 71 -0.93 7.47 -4.47
N ALA A 72 -1.76 8.41 -4.09
CA ALA A 72 -3.00 8.14 -3.39
C ALA A 72 -4.04 7.54 -4.33
N PHE A 73 -4.97 6.77 -3.78
CA PHE A 73 -6.06 6.20 -4.54
C PHE A 73 -7.35 6.25 -3.71
N PRO A 74 -8.53 6.22 -4.37
CA PRO A 74 -9.79 6.14 -3.63
C PRO A 74 -9.89 4.81 -2.89
N ILE A 75 -10.11 4.86 -1.58
CA ILE A 75 -10.12 3.66 -0.73
C ILE A 75 -11.21 2.67 -1.14
N GLU A 76 -12.31 3.15 -1.71
CA GLU A 76 -13.39 2.29 -2.18
C GLU A 76 -12.99 1.38 -3.34
N ASN A 77 -11.86 1.65 -3.99
CA ASN A 77 -11.34 0.81 -5.07
C ASN A 77 -10.43 -0.31 -4.58
N ILE A 78 -10.15 -0.38 -3.27
CA ILE A 78 -9.12 -1.27 -2.73
C ILE A 78 -9.40 -2.75 -2.99
N ASP A 79 -10.66 -3.18 -2.89
CA ASP A 79 -11.01 -4.58 -3.13
C ASP A 79 -10.74 -4.98 -4.58
N SER A 80 -11.07 -4.12 -5.53
CA SER A 80 -10.79 -4.36 -6.94
C SER A 80 -9.30 -4.49 -7.21
N LEU A 81 -8.48 -3.71 -6.51
CA LEU A 81 -7.03 -3.72 -6.68
C LEU A 81 -6.39 -5.01 -6.19
N PHE A 82 -7.03 -5.72 -5.26
CA PHE A 82 -6.58 -7.04 -4.81
C PHE A 82 -7.01 -8.18 -5.74
N LEU A 83 -8.03 -7.96 -6.56
CA LEU A 83 -8.66 -9.03 -7.33
C LEU A 83 -8.26 -9.05 -8.80
N SER A 84 -7.93 -7.91 -9.38
CA SER A 84 -7.70 -7.81 -10.82
C SER A 84 -6.47 -7.00 -11.14
N LYS A 85 -5.60 -7.54 -12.00
CA LYS A 85 -4.51 -6.75 -12.57
C LYS A 85 -5.08 -5.64 -13.43
N GLN A 86 -4.55 -4.44 -13.24
CA GLN A 86 -4.81 -3.32 -14.13
C GLN A 86 -3.76 -3.33 -15.22
N VAL A 87 -4.20 -3.14 -16.43
CA VAL A 87 -3.35 -3.16 -17.62
C VAL A 87 -3.04 -1.75 -18.06
#